data_43bd80ee982aa48cd3964112629ffaeb
#
_entry.id   43bd80ee982aa48cd3964112629ffaeb
#
_cell.length_a   1.000
_cell.length_b   1.000
_cell.length_c   1.000
_cell.angle_alpha   90.00
_cell.angle_beta   90.00
_cell.angle_gamma   90.00
#
_symmetry.space_group_name_H-M   'P 1'
#
loop_
_entity.id
_entity.type
_entity.pdbx_description
1 polymer ?
#
loop_
_entity_poly.entity_id
_entity_poly.type
_entity_poly.pdbx_seq_one_letter_code
_entity_poly.pdbx_strand_id
1 'polypeptide(L)'
;MLKRLLAALLLLAAGPPASADTCQPSAFEARWQYFSQHLITDEGRVVDYSDQRQITTSEGQSYAMLFALLAGDQPMFRRLLAWTRDNLAQGDLGAHLPAWLWGRQPEGAWGVLDANSASDSNAWIAYALLEAGRLWKQREYTVAGHLLLQRMGKEEVADLPGFGAMLLPGRQGFVHEDQWRLNPSYLPPMVMERFAQEASQPWAQVLEGTRRLLVESAPRAVSPDWVDWDGQGRRLVSRDGKDAQSSYDAIRVYLWVGMMPAGMTGAVELKAHFAPIGQWIGADGRFPERIDSRDGTALGVGPAAFSAALLPLFADGDKARALRTRAAGVPMERDNYYSQVLSLFSAGWDAGLLRFDPHGFLDSQQSPCL
;
A
#
# COMPACT_ATOMS: atom_id res chain seq x y z
N MET A 1 -88.91 16.33 -12.04
CA MET A 1 -87.54 16.60 -12.63
C MET A 1 -86.51 16.20 -11.62
N LEU A 2 -85.91 15.01 -11.78
CA LEU A 2 -85.01 14.41 -10.83
C LEU A 2 -83.59 14.53 -11.39
N LYS A 3 -82.69 15.35 -10.81
CA LYS A 3 -81.28 15.46 -11.19
C LYS A 3 -80.53 14.34 -10.50
N ARG A 4 -79.95 13.43 -11.30
CA ARG A 4 -79.00 12.38 -10.85
C ARG A 4 -77.59 13.01 -10.76
N LEU A 5 -76.99 13.01 -9.59
CA LEU A 5 -75.59 13.29 -9.34
C LEU A 5 -74.83 12.00 -9.53
N LEU A 6 -73.87 11.94 -10.49
CA LEU A 6 -72.87 10.93 -10.61
C LEU A 6 -71.64 11.32 -9.73
N ALA A 7 -71.35 10.55 -8.73
CA ALA A 7 -70.09 10.65 -7.97
C ALA A 7 -69.04 9.79 -8.69
N ALA A 8 -67.98 10.42 -9.22
CA ALA A 8 -66.83 9.74 -9.76
C ALA A 8 -65.85 9.38 -8.62
N LEU A 9 -65.67 8.07 -8.33
CA LEU A 9 -64.66 7.58 -7.44
C LEU A 9 -63.31 7.59 -8.19
N LEU A 10 -62.38 8.48 -7.78
CA LEU A 10 -60.97 8.41 -8.18
C LEU A 10 -60.26 7.32 -7.33
N LEU A 11 -59.96 6.17 -7.95
CA LEU A 11 -59.05 5.19 -7.42
C LEU A 11 -57.63 5.71 -7.60
N LEU A 12 -56.99 6.18 -6.51
CA LEU A 12 -55.56 6.39 -6.44
C LEU A 12 -54.89 5.01 -6.43
N ALA A 13 -54.31 4.63 -7.56
CA ALA A 13 -53.41 3.49 -7.63
C ALA A 13 -52.10 3.84 -6.88
N ALA A 14 -51.94 3.31 -5.68
CA ALA A 14 -50.66 3.29 -4.99
C ALA A 14 -49.68 2.43 -5.82
N GLY A 15 -48.70 3.08 -6.45
CA GLY A 15 -47.57 2.37 -7.08
C GLY A 15 -46.85 1.54 -6.04
N PRO A 16 -46.19 0.42 -6.46
CA PRO A 16 -45.39 -0.36 -5.52
C PRO A 16 -44.33 0.53 -4.88
N PRO A 17 -43.98 0.30 -3.59
CA PRO A 17 -42.93 1.06 -2.95
C PRO A 17 -41.64 0.83 -3.75
N ALA A 18 -40.94 1.90 -4.11
CA ALA A 18 -39.61 1.82 -4.69
C ALA A 18 -38.76 0.93 -3.76
N SER A 19 -38.28 -0.20 -4.29
CA SER A 19 -37.34 -1.02 -3.60
C SER A 19 -36.17 -0.12 -3.24
N ALA A 20 -35.90 0.09 -1.97
CA ALA A 20 -34.63 0.67 -1.54
C ALA A 20 -33.57 -0.29 -2.09
N ASP A 21 -32.82 0.14 -3.09
CA ASP A 21 -31.62 -0.57 -3.53
C ASP A 21 -30.75 -0.72 -2.29
N THR A 22 -30.76 -1.91 -1.69
CA THR A 22 -29.87 -2.24 -0.61
C THR A 22 -28.49 -2.33 -1.25
N CYS A 23 -27.72 -1.26 -1.11
CA CYS A 23 -26.34 -1.22 -1.55
C CYS A 23 -25.57 -2.40 -0.94
N GLN A 24 -25.11 -3.32 -1.78
CA GLN A 24 -24.29 -4.45 -1.28
C GLN A 24 -22.86 -3.96 -1.11
N PRO A 25 -22.24 -4.15 0.06
CA PRO A 25 -20.87 -3.73 0.29
C PRO A 25 -19.92 -4.44 -0.69
N SER A 26 -19.01 -3.68 -1.26
CA SER A 26 -17.92 -4.21 -2.08
C SER A 26 -17.01 -5.12 -1.25
N ALA A 27 -16.16 -5.91 -1.92
CA ALA A 27 -15.15 -6.72 -1.24
C ALA A 27 -14.20 -5.87 -0.37
N PHE A 28 -13.90 -4.63 -0.79
CA PHE A 28 -13.12 -3.68 0.00
C PHE A 28 -13.85 -3.28 1.29
N GLU A 29 -15.11 -2.88 1.19
CA GLU A 29 -15.90 -2.44 2.33
C GLU A 29 -16.05 -3.53 3.38
N ALA A 30 -16.36 -4.77 2.95
CA ALA A 30 -16.47 -5.90 3.85
C ALA A 30 -15.13 -6.20 4.57
N ARG A 31 -14.00 -6.15 3.84
CA ARG A 31 -12.67 -6.36 4.40
C ARG A 31 -12.24 -5.21 5.30
N TRP A 32 -12.51 -3.96 4.92
CA TRP A 32 -12.22 -2.80 5.75
C TRP A 32 -13.03 -2.81 7.05
N GLN A 33 -14.31 -3.15 6.98
CA GLN A 33 -15.14 -3.31 8.19
C GLN A 33 -14.54 -4.35 9.14
N TYR A 34 -14.16 -5.51 8.61
CA TYR A 34 -13.52 -6.55 9.45
C TYR A 34 -12.18 -6.05 10.02
N PHE A 35 -11.32 -5.50 9.19
CA PHE A 35 -9.99 -5.01 9.60
C PHE A 35 -10.10 -3.93 10.68
N SER A 36 -10.95 -2.94 10.46
CA SER A 36 -11.14 -1.83 11.40
C SER A 36 -11.73 -2.26 12.73
N GLN A 37 -12.61 -3.27 12.75
CA GLN A 37 -13.23 -3.78 13.98
C GLN A 37 -12.37 -4.78 14.76
N HIS A 38 -11.44 -5.50 14.12
CA HIS A 38 -10.75 -6.62 14.74
C HIS A 38 -9.24 -6.44 14.85
N LEU A 39 -8.62 -5.61 14.00
CA LEU A 39 -7.19 -5.36 14.02
C LEU A 39 -6.83 -3.94 14.46
N ILE A 40 -7.80 -3.02 14.58
CA ILE A 40 -7.56 -1.67 15.09
C ILE A 40 -8.20 -1.53 16.46
N THR A 41 -7.44 -1.03 17.44
CA THR A 41 -7.98 -0.73 18.78
C THR A 41 -8.82 0.56 18.76
N ASP A 42 -9.58 0.79 19.82
CA ASP A 42 -10.40 2.00 19.95
C ASP A 42 -9.57 3.29 19.92
N GLU A 43 -8.31 3.24 20.35
CA GLU A 43 -7.36 4.35 20.32
C GLU A 43 -6.74 4.59 18.93
N GLY A 44 -6.93 3.66 17.96
CA GLY A 44 -6.37 3.76 16.61
C GLY A 44 -5.03 3.05 16.40
N ARG A 45 -4.73 2.06 17.22
CA ARG A 45 -3.55 1.21 17.06
C ARG A 45 -3.87 0.00 16.19
N VAL A 46 -3.10 -0.23 15.11
CA VAL A 46 -3.16 -1.46 14.31
C VAL A 46 -2.32 -2.54 14.99
N VAL A 47 -2.90 -3.71 15.21
CA VAL A 47 -2.24 -4.83 15.91
C VAL A 47 -2.04 -6.00 14.97
N ASP A 48 -0.80 -6.47 14.87
CA ASP A 48 -0.50 -7.78 14.31
C ASP A 48 -0.57 -8.83 15.43
N TYR A 49 -1.65 -9.61 15.41
CA TYR A 49 -1.90 -10.67 16.40
C TYR A 49 -1.16 -11.97 16.07
N SER A 50 -0.48 -12.08 14.93
CA SER A 50 0.38 -13.23 14.62
C SER A 50 1.66 -13.23 15.46
N ASP A 51 2.10 -12.05 15.94
CA ASP A 51 3.24 -11.90 16.87
C ASP A 51 2.75 -11.89 18.31
N GLN A 52 3.37 -12.72 19.18
CA GLN A 52 3.03 -12.81 20.60
C GLN A 52 3.22 -11.50 21.36
N ARG A 53 4.11 -10.61 20.87
CA ARG A 53 4.30 -9.25 21.41
C ARG A 53 3.16 -8.32 21.02
N GLN A 54 2.20 -8.78 20.21
CA GLN A 54 1.11 -7.99 19.64
C GLN A 54 1.65 -6.68 19.07
N ILE A 55 2.57 -6.83 18.10
CA ILE A 55 3.29 -5.70 17.54
C ILE A 55 2.39 -4.76 16.74
N THR A 56 2.84 -3.54 16.64
CA THR A 56 2.38 -2.52 15.68
C THR A 56 3.58 -2.07 14.88
N THR A 57 3.47 -2.12 13.57
CA THR A 57 4.45 -1.54 12.67
C THR A 57 3.95 -0.20 12.16
N SER A 58 4.86 0.73 11.88
CA SER A 58 4.50 1.95 11.17
C SER A 58 3.89 1.65 9.79
N GLU A 59 4.25 0.52 9.18
CA GLU A 59 3.62 0.00 7.95
C GLU A 59 2.12 -0.22 8.15
N GLY A 60 1.73 -0.94 9.21
CA GLY A 60 0.33 -1.21 9.51
C GLY A 60 -0.48 0.07 9.72
N GLN A 61 0.10 1.04 10.43
CA GLN A 61 -0.52 2.35 10.65
C GLN A 61 -0.69 3.11 9.32
N SER A 62 0.34 3.11 8.46
CA SER A 62 0.34 3.81 7.19
C SER A 62 -0.73 3.27 6.23
N TYR A 63 -0.80 1.95 6.09
CA TYR A 63 -1.79 1.30 5.23
C TYR A 63 -3.21 1.48 5.76
N ALA A 64 -3.42 1.37 7.07
CA ALA A 64 -4.72 1.61 7.67
C ALA A 64 -5.20 3.06 7.47
N MET A 65 -4.29 4.05 7.52
CA MET A 65 -4.63 5.45 7.20
C MET A 65 -5.07 5.58 5.73
N LEU A 66 -4.39 4.94 4.79
CA LEU A 66 -4.82 4.92 3.39
C LEU A 66 -6.20 4.26 3.23
N PHE A 67 -6.43 3.12 3.87
CA PHE A 67 -7.73 2.43 3.76
C PHE A 67 -8.86 3.22 4.41
N ALA A 68 -8.61 3.90 5.53
CA ALA A 68 -9.58 4.82 6.12
C ALA A 68 -9.89 6.01 5.19
N LEU A 69 -8.88 6.52 4.46
CA LEU A 69 -9.06 7.56 3.45
C LEU A 69 -9.95 7.06 2.30
N LEU A 70 -9.68 5.86 1.76
CA LEU A 70 -10.48 5.24 0.70
C LEU A 70 -11.92 4.96 1.13
N ALA A 71 -12.10 4.58 2.40
CA ALA A 71 -13.42 4.36 2.99
C ALA A 71 -14.16 5.66 3.36
N GLY A 72 -13.52 6.83 3.23
CA GLY A 72 -14.09 8.09 3.70
C GLY A 72 -14.23 8.19 5.23
N ASP A 73 -13.64 7.25 5.97
CA ASP A 73 -13.72 7.15 7.45
C ASP A 73 -12.78 8.15 8.13
N GLN A 74 -13.17 9.42 8.10
CA GLN A 74 -12.41 10.49 8.74
C GLN A 74 -12.20 10.31 10.26
N PRO A 75 -13.18 9.80 11.03
CA PRO A 75 -12.97 9.52 12.46
C PRO A 75 -11.86 8.49 12.69
N MET A 76 -11.84 7.39 11.92
CA MET A 76 -10.80 6.37 12.02
C MET A 76 -9.44 6.92 11.58
N PHE A 77 -9.38 7.66 10.48
CA PHE A 77 -8.15 8.31 10.03
C PHE A 77 -7.52 9.20 11.12
N ARG A 78 -8.35 10.01 11.81
CA ARG A 78 -7.86 10.86 12.92
C ARG A 78 -7.31 10.04 14.09
N ARG A 79 -7.97 8.92 14.47
CA ARG A 79 -7.48 8.05 15.54
C ARG A 79 -6.14 7.38 15.17
N LEU A 80 -6.04 6.84 13.95
CA LEU A 80 -4.80 6.25 13.43
C LEU A 80 -3.65 7.26 13.43
N LEU A 81 -3.91 8.47 12.92
CA LEU A 81 -2.91 9.54 12.88
C LEU A 81 -2.48 9.97 14.28
N ALA A 82 -3.42 10.18 15.20
CA ALA A 82 -3.13 10.56 16.57
C ALA A 82 -2.27 9.49 17.26
N TRP A 83 -2.66 8.23 17.16
CA TRP A 83 -1.90 7.14 17.76
C TRP A 83 -0.48 7.04 17.19
N THR A 84 -0.35 7.13 15.85
CA THR A 84 0.95 7.10 15.17
C THR A 84 1.86 8.24 15.62
N ARG A 85 1.34 9.46 15.63
CA ARG A 85 2.06 10.65 16.09
C ARG A 85 2.53 10.49 17.54
N ASP A 86 1.63 10.10 18.44
CA ASP A 86 1.88 10.12 19.88
C ASP A 86 2.76 8.95 20.34
N ASN A 87 2.65 7.78 19.70
CA ASN A 87 3.36 6.57 20.13
C ASN A 87 4.60 6.24 19.28
N LEU A 88 4.64 6.62 17.99
CA LEU A 88 5.76 6.31 17.12
C LEU A 88 6.65 7.53 16.81
N ALA A 89 6.09 8.75 16.82
CA ALA A 89 6.79 9.98 16.44
C ALA A 89 6.89 10.99 17.60
N GLN A 90 6.90 10.54 18.84
CA GLN A 90 7.12 11.36 20.04
C GLN A 90 6.20 12.61 20.10
N GLY A 91 5.01 12.53 19.55
CA GLY A 91 4.03 13.61 19.53
C GLY A 91 4.14 14.59 18.35
N ASP A 92 5.18 14.49 17.49
CA ASP A 92 5.39 15.43 16.39
C ASP A 92 6.02 14.75 15.15
N LEU A 93 5.21 14.50 14.14
CA LEU A 93 5.65 13.94 12.84
C LEU A 93 6.57 14.89 12.04
N GLY A 94 6.51 16.19 12.30
CA GLY A 94 7.39 17.16 11.67
C GLY A 94 8.80 17.17 12.30
N ALA A 95 8.91 16.77 13.56
CA ALA A 95 10.17 16.71 14.30
C ALA A 95 10.80 15.30 14.33
N HIS A 96 10.00 14.25 14.22
CA HIS A 96 10.46 12.86 14.38
C HIS A 96 9.84 11.96 13.32
N LEU A 97 10.69 11.17 12.65
CA LEU A 97 10.22 10.04 11.83
C LEU A 97 9.61 8.97 12.76
N PRO A 98 8.49 8.35 12.39
CA PRO A 98 7.90 7.26 13.15
C PRO A 98 8.87 6.10 13.36
N ALA A 99 8.95 5.60 14.59
CA ALA A 99 9.59 4.33 14.91
C ALA A 99 8.87 3.20 14.17
N TRP A 100 9.62 2.25 13.57
CA TRP A 100 8.99 1.23 12.74
C TRP A 100 8.30 0.14 13.55
N LEU A 101 8.75 -0.13 14.81
CA LEU A 101 8.24 -1.24 15.61
C LEU A 101 7.89 -0.83 17.03
N TRP A 102 6.66 -1.11 17.44
CA TRP A 102 6.11 -0.93 18.76
C TRP A 102 5.43 -2.22 19.23
N GLY A 103 5.41 -2.50 20.53
CA GLY A 103 4.79 -3.70 21.04
C GLY A 103 5.09 -3.94 22.52
N ARG A 104 4.85 -5.17 22.97
CA ARG A 104 5.11 -5.58 24.33
C ARG A 104 6.59 -5.91 24.52
N GLN A 105 7.23 -5.22 25.45
CA GLN A 105 8.62 -5.43 25.85
C GLN A 105 8.77 -6.71 26.70
N PRO A 106 9.98 -7.27 26.82
CA PRO A 106 10.20 -8.51 27.61
C PRO A 106 9.73 -8.39 29.07
N GLU A 107 9.87 -7.23 29.69
CA GLU A 107 9.42 -6.92 31.05
C GLU A 107 7.91 -6.67 31.18
N GLY A 108 7.19 -6.73 30.07
CA GLY A 108 5.74 -6.62 29.99
C GLY A 108 5.19 -5.22 29.76
N ALA A 109 6.05 -4.18 29.76
CA ALA A 109 5.66 -2.83 29.40
C ALA A 109 5.33 -2.71 27.90
N TRP A 110 4.53 -1.72 27.55
CA TRP A 110 4.21 -1.38 26.17
C TRP A 110 5.03 -0.17 25.70
N GLY A 111 5.63 -0.26 24.51
CA GLY A 111 6.45 0.83 24.01
C GLY A 111 7.13 0.53 22.68
N VAL A 112 7.98 1.46 22.25
CA VAL A 112 8.82 1.30 21.07
C VAL A 112 9.82 0.16 21.30
N LEU A 113 9.83 -0.80 20.40
CA LEU A 113 10.76 -1.95 20.41
C LEU A 113 12.00 -1.67 19.54
N ASP A 114 11.82 -0.93 18.45
CA ASP A 114 12.91 -0.44 17.61
C ASP A 114 12.57 0.96 17.11
N ALA A 115 13.42 1.91 17.45
CA ALA A 115 13.23 3.33 17.16
C ALA A 115 13.73 3.75 15.78
N ASN A 116 14.30 2.83 14.97
CA ASN A 116 14.62 3.15 13.59
C ASN A 116 13.34 3.48 12.81
N SER A 117 13.47 4.19 11.70
CA SER A 117 12.34 4.45 10.82
C SER A 117 12.24 3.39 9.72
N ALA A 118 11.05 3.28 9.10
CA ALA A 118 10.83 2.53 7.87
C ALA A 118 10.27 3.48 6.81
N SER A 119 11.03 3.70 5.74
CA SER A 119 10.74 4.75 4.77
C SER A 119 9.51 4.46 3.90
N ASP A 120 9.19 3.18 3.66
CA ASP A 120 7.93 2.79 2.99
C ASP A 120 6.72 3.26 3.79
N SER A 121 6.75 3.03 5.09
CA SER A 121 5.69 3.46 6.00
C SER A 121 5.57 4.97 6.03
N ASN A 122 6.70 5.68 6.16
CA ASN A 122 6.72 7.14 6.15
C ASN A 122 6.19 7.70 4.85
N ALA A 123 6.52 7.05 3.70
CA ALA A 123 6.00 7.43 2.40
C ALA A 123 4.48 7.29 2.32
N TRP A 124 3.91 6.17 2.78
CA TRP A 124 2.46 6.00 2.78
C TRP A 124 1.74 6.90 3.79
N ILE A 125 2.34 7.21 4.96
CA ILE A 125 1.80 8.20 5.91
C ILE A 125 1.78 9.58 5.26
N ALA A 126 2.89 10.03 4.67
CA ALA A 126 2.98 11.31 3.99
C ALA A 126 1.98 11.41 2.83
N TYR A 127 1.87 10.36 2.01
CA TYR A 127 0.92 10.26 0.91
C TYR A 127 -0.54 10.37 1.41
N ALA A 128 -0.91 9.57 2.42
CA ALA A 128 -2.26 9.59 2.98
C ALA A 128 -2.61 10.96 3.57
N LEU A 129 -1.67 11.63 4.21
CA LEU A 129 -1.86 12.99 4.76
C LEU A 129 -2.05 14.02 3.65
N LEU A 130 -1.22 14.01 2.60
CA LEU A 130 -1.34 14.93 1.46
C LEU A 130 -2.68 14.74 0.75
N GLU A 131 -3.09 13.51 0.50
CA GLU A 131 -4.35 13.21 -0.18
C GLU A 131 -5.57 13.48 0.71
N ALA A 132 -5.53 13.17 2.00
CA ALA A 132 -6.58 13.54 2.96
C ALA A 132 -6.73 15.06 3.04
N GLY A 133 -5.63 15.79 3.08
CA GLY A 133 -5.61 17.26 3.08
C GLY A 133 -6.27 17.84 1.82
N ARG A 134 -5.98 17.26 0.65
CA ARG A 134 -6.55 17.65 -0.63
C ARG A 134 -8.03 17.30 -0.75
N LEU A 135 -8.39 16.03 -0.50
CA LEU A 135 -9.74 15.51 -0.71
C LEU A 135 -10.74 16.02 0.32
N TRP A 136 -10.34 16.08 1.58
CA TRP A 136 -11.20 16.57 2.67
C TRP A 136 -11.06 18.07 2.94
N LYS A 137 -10.17 18.77 2.20
CA LYS A 137 -9.90 20.22 2.38
C LYS A 137 -9.45 20.56 3.80
N GLN A 138 -8.64 19.68 4.41
CA GLN A 138 -8.10 19.83 5.76
C GLN A 138 -6.64 20.26 5.69
N ARG A 139 -6.39 21.57 5.84
CA ARG A 139 -5.05 22.15 5.73
C ARG A 139 -4.04 21.54 6.71
N GLU A 140 -4.50 21.12 7.88
CA GLU A 140 -3.64 20.50 8.90
C GLU A 140 -2.96 19.21 8.39
N TYR A 141 -3.68 18.37 7.64
CA TYR A 141 -3.11 17.16 7.03
C TYR A 141 -2.11 17.49 5.93
N THR A 142 -2.42 18.48 5.09
CA THR A 142 -1.46 18.95 4.08
C THR A 142 -0.16 19.42 4.71
N VAL A 143 -0.24 20.22 5.78
CA VAL A 143 0.96 20.72 6.50
C VAL A 143 1.73 19.56 7.12
N ALA A 144 1.05 18.63 7.80
CA ALA A 144 1.70 17.46 8.40
C ALA A 144 2.38 16.58 7.35
N GLY A 145 1.73 16.34 6.20
CA GLY A 145 2.31 15.60 5.08
C GLY A 145 3.56 16.25 4.52
N HIS A 146 3.55 17.57 4.30
CA HIS A 146 4.73 18.30 3.84
C HIS A 146 5.88 18.28 4.85
N LEU A 147 5.62 18.44 6.14
CA LEU A 147 6.65 18.39 7.17
C LEU A 147 7.30 17.01 7.24
N LEU A 148 6.50 15.94 7.17
CA LEU A 148 7.01 14.57 7.13
C LEU A 148 7.84 14.34 5.85
N LEU A 149 7.35 14.79 4.69
CA LEU A 149 8.05 14.65 3.42
C LEU A 149 9.41 15.38 3.41
N GLN A 150 9.49 16.57 3.99
CA GLN A 150 10.74 17.30 4.17
C GLN A 150 11.71 16.54 5.08
N ARG A 151 11.21 15.95 6.17
CA ARG A 151 12.03 15.18 7.10
C ARG A 151 12.57 13.91 6.46
N MET A 152 11.75 13.16 5.72
CA MET A 152 12.18 12.01 4.94
C MET A 152 13.29 12.38 3.95
N GLY A 153 13.11 13.46 3.20
CA GLY A 153 14.12 13.96 2.26
C GLY A 153 15.46 14.29 2.92
N LYS A 154 15.44 14.71 4.18
CA LYS A 154 16.65 15.05 4.95
C LYS A 154 17.31 13.83 5.62
N GLU A 155 16.54 12.88 6.10
CA GLU A 155 17.03 11.81 6.98
C GLU A 155 17.09 10.42 6.31
N GLU A 156 16.30 10.20 5.23
CA GLU A 156 16.20 8.90 4.57
C GLU A 156 16.64 8.92 3.10
N VAL A 157 16.93 10.07 2.52
CA VAL A 157 17.45 10.14 1.15
C VAL A 157 18.97 10.29 1.17
N ALA A 158 19.63 9.47 0.38
CA ALA A 158 21.09 9.53 0.16
C ALA A 158 21.39 9.68 -1.34
N ASP A 159 22.52 10.33 -1.64
CA ASP A 159 23.07 10.35 -3.00
C ASP A 159 24.05 9.16 -3.16
N LEU A 160 23.69 8.24 -4.04
CA LEU A 160 24.48 7.03 -4.30
C LEU A 160 25.42 7.29 -5.48
N PRO A 161 26.74 7.12 -5.32
CA PRO A 161 27.73 7.40 -6.37
C PRO A 161 27.41 6.72 -7.69
N GLY A 162 27.11 7.51 -8.74
CA GLY A 162 26.78 7.00 -10.07
C GLY A 162 25.35 6.41 -10.22
N PHE A 163 24.56 6.44 -9.14
CA PHE A 163 23.15 6.06 -9.18
C PHE A 163 22.26 7.30 -9.05
N GLY A 164 22.60 8.23 -8.16
CA GLY A 164 21.82 9.43 -7.85
C GLY A 164 21.08 9.34 -6.53
N ALA A 165 20.18 10.28 -6.28
CA ALA A 165 19.41 10.34 -5.04
C ALA A 165 18.46 9.15 -4.93
N MET A 166 18.45 8.49 -3.75
CA MET A 166 17.68 7.31 -3.47
C MET A 166 17.11 7.33 -2.06
N LEU A 167 15.86 6.89 -1.92
CA LEU A 167 15.25 6.66 -0.62
C LEU A 167 15.80 5.36 -0.02
N LEU A 168 16.47 5.47 1.12
CA LEU A 168 16.95 4.34 1.89
C LEU A 168 15.79 3.72 2.67
N PRO A 169 15.86 2.42 3.03
CA PRO A 169 14.77 1.75 3.76
C PRO A 169 14.49 2.32 5.16
N GLY A 170 15.40 3.10 5.71
CA GLY A 170 15.25 3.79 6.98
C GLY A 170 16.46 4.64 7.29
N ARG A 171 16.39 5.35 8.41
CA ARG A 171 17.41 6.33 8.83
C ARG A 171 18.77 5.70 9.14
N GLN A 172 18.82 4.47 9.64
CA GLN A 172 20.03 3.82 10.14
C GLN A 172 20.16 2.38 9.65
N GLY A 173 21.41 1.90 9.49
CA GLY A 173 21.69 0.50 9.20
C GLY A 173 21.68 0.10 7.72
N PHE A 174 21.48 1.05 6.81
CA PHE A 174 21.36 0.78 5.37
C PHE A 174 22.53 1.33 4.54
N VAL A 175 23.51 1.95 5.20
CA VAL A 175 24.76 2.42 4.58
C VAL A 175 25.93 1.79 5.32
N HIS A 176 26.81 1.09 4.60
CA HIS A 176 28.02 0.44 5.11
C HIS A 176 29.18 0.72 4.16
N GLU A 177 30.11 1.60 4.54
CA GLU A 177 31.20 2.05 3.68
C GLU A 177 30.66 2.57 2.33
N ASP A 178 31.04 1.96 1.21
CA ASP A 178 30.60 2.30 -0.14
C ASP A 178 29.44 1.41 -0.64
N GLN A 179 28.62 0.88 0.27
CA GLN A 179 27.47 0.03 -0.04
C GLN A 179 26.20 0.59 0.58
N TRP A 180 25.14 0.65 -0.22
CA TRP A 180 23.79 1.09 0.17
C TRP A 180 22.80 -0.05 0.00
N ARG A 181 22.17 -0.47 1.09
CA ARG A 181 21.14 -1.50 1.08
C ARG A 181 19.81 -0.89 0.70
N LEU A 182 19.13 -1.49 -0.29
CA LEU A 182 17.88 -1.01 -0.86
C LEU A 182 16.81 -2.11 -0.82
N ASN A 183 15.55 -1.70 -0.71
CA ASN A 183 14.39 -2.58 -0.85
C ASN A 183 13.49 -2.05 -1.98
N PRO A 184 13.40 -2.74 -3.13
CA PRO A 184 12.59 -2.27 -4.26
C PRO A 184 11.10 -2.10 -3.92
N SER A 185 10.57 -2.87 -2.95
CA SER A 185 9.16 -2.79 -2.56
C SER A 185 8.81 -1.53 -1.77
N TYR A 186 9.80 -0.81 -1.24
CA TYR A 186 9.61 0.42 -0.46
C TYR A 186 9.35 1.65 -1.34
N LEU A 187 9.35 1.49 -2.66
CA LEU A 187 9.35 2.56 -3.64
C LEU A 187 8.14 2.46 -4.60
N PRO A 188 6.90 2.63 -4.11
CA PRO A 188 5.73 2.64 -4.99
C PRO A 188 5.82 3.81 -5.98
N PRO A 189 5.90 3.57 -7.31
CA PRO A 189 6.16 4.64 -8.28
C PRO A 189 5.12 5.77 -8.25
N MET A 190 3.84 5.45 -7.99
CA MET A 190 2.78 6.46 -7.92
C MET A 190 2.92 7.38 -6.70
N VAL A 191 3.45 6.87 -5.60
CA VAL A 191 3.73 7.68 -4.40
C VAL A 191 4.95 8.58 -4.64
N MET A 192 6.01 8.05 -5.26
CA MET A 192 7.20 8.84 -5.61
C MET A 192 6.85 9.92 -6.65
N GLU A 193 6.00 9.62 -7.63
CA GLU A 193 5.48 10.60 -8.58
C GLU A 193 4.74 11.74 -7.87
N ARG A 194 3.82 11.37 -6.95
CA ARG A 194 3.08 12.35 -6.14
C ARG A 194 4.00 13.28 -5.35
N PHE A 195 5.09 12.74 -4.79
CA PHE A 195 6.08 13.54 -4.06
C PHE A 195 6.87 14.46 -4.96
N ALA A 196 7.21 14.03 -6.17
CA ALA A 196 7.87 14.87 -7.16
C ALA A 196 7.00 16.06 -7.61
N GLN A 197 5.66 15.94 -7.56
CA GLN A 197 4.73 17.05 -7.79
C GLN A 197 4.72 18.06 -6.63
N GLU A 198 4.93 17.60 -5.39
CA GLU A 198 4.95 18.48 -4.20
C GLU A 198 6.28 19.21 -4.04
N ALA A 199 7.40 18.52 -4.29
CA ALA A 199 8.74 19.05 -4.12
C ALA A 199 9.69 18.42 -5.13
N SER A 200 10.18 19.22 -6.08
CA SER A 200 11.04 18.72 -7.16
C SER A 200 12.34 18.08 -6.64
N GLN A 201 12.89 18.57 -5.52
CA GLN A 201 14.11 18.02 -4.91
C GLN A 201 13.85 17.55 -3.48
N PRO A 202 14.34 16.35 -3.09
CA PRO A 202 15.08 15.38 -3.90
C PRO A 202 14.17 14.42 -4.70
N TRP A 203 12.83 14.57 -4.63
CA TRP A 203 11.84 13.56 -5.00
C TRP A 203 11.80 13.26 -6.51
N ALA A 204 12.08 14.25 -7.36
CA ALA A 204 12.19 13.99 -8.80
C ALA A 204 13.37 13.06 -9.13
N GLN A 205 14.50 13.19 -8.40
CA GLN A 205 15.65 12.31 -8.56
C GLN A 205 15.37 10.93 -7.96
N VAL A 206 14.71 10.86 -6.79
CA VAL A 206 14.29 9.58 -6.17
C VAL A 206 13.34 8.82 -7.09
N LEU A 207 12.40 9.50 -7.76
CA LEU A 207 11.51 8.89 -8.74
C LEU A 207 12.26 8.28 -9.92
N GLU A 208 13.25 8.99 -10.45
CA GLU A 208 14.10 8.48 -11.53
C GLU A 208 14.92 7.27 -11.05
N GLY A 209 15.54 7.37 -9.87
CA GLY A 209 16.25 6.27 -9.22
C GLY A 209 15.33 5.07 -8.96
N THR A 210 14.08 5.30 -8.58
CA THR A 210 13.07 4.24 -8.38
C THR A 210 12.84 3.43 -9.66
N ARG A 211 12.58 4.10 -10.78
CA ARG A 211 12.36 3.44 -12.08
C ARG A 211 13.58 2.62 -12.50
N ARG A 212 14.75 3.19 -12.33
CA ARG A 212 16.03 2.52 -12.61
C ARG A 212 16.24 1.31 -11.72
N LEU A 213 16.05 1.44 -10.40
CA LEU A 213 16.20 0.33 -9.44
C LEU A 213 15.27 -0.83 -9.77
N LEU A 214 13.99 -0.56 -10.02
CA LEU A 214 12.99 -1.60 -10.31
C LEU A 214 13.37 -2.44 -11.55
N VAL A 215 13.95 -1.82 -12.59
CA VAL A 215 14.38 -2.54 -13.79
C VAL A 215 15.71 -3.25 -13.58
N GLU A 216 16.73 -2.54 -13.08
CA GLU A 216 18.10 -3.08 -12.98
C GLU A 216 18.23 -4.17 -11.91
N SER A 217 17.43 -4.14 -10.83
CA SER A 217 17.42 -5.18 -9.80
C SER A 217 16.71 -6.46 -10.23
N ALA A 218 15.87 -6.41 -11.26
CA ALA A 218 15.01 -7.51 -11.69
C ALA A 218 15.21 -7.90 -13.17
N PRO A 219 16.42 -8.25 -13.63
CA PRO A 219 16.70 -8.49 -15.06
C PRO A 219 15.90 -9.65 -15.66
N ARG A 220 15.32 -10.53 -14.82
CA ARG A 220 14.44 -11.64 -15.20
C ARG A 220 12.96 -11.37 -14.90
N ALA A 221 12.57 -10.12 -14.67
CA ALA A 221 11.24 -9.75 -14.18
C ALA A 221 10.91 -10.29 -12.78
N VAL A 222 11.90 -10.78 -12.04
CA VAL A 222 11.77 -11.27 -10.67
C VAL A 222 12.48 -10.29 -9.75
N SER A 223 11.71 -9.43 -9.08
CA SER A 223 12.26 -8.46 -8.13
C SER A 223 12.84 -9.19 -6.92
N PRO A 224 14.04 -8.87 -6.45
CA PRO A 224 14.52 -9.37 -5.17
C PRO A 224 13.82 -8.66 -4.01
N ASP A 225 13.77 -9.28 -2.83
CA ASP A 225 13.33 -8.62 -1.60
C ASP A 225 14.31 -7.50 -1.21
N TRP A 226 15.62 -7.77 -1.32
CA TRP A 226 16.68 -6.83 -0.99
C TRP A 226 17.80 -6.83 -2.02
N VAL A 227 18.44 -5.68 -2.21
CA VAL A 227 19.58 -5.51 -3.09
C VAL A 227 20.49 -4.42 -2.55
N ASP A 228 21.82 -4.55 -2.77
CA ASP A 228 22.78 -3.54 -2.40
C ASP A 228 23.30 -2.80 -3.65
N TRP A 229 23.43 -1.48 -3.55
CA TRP A 229 24.24 -0.71 -4.49
C TRP A 229 25.70 -0.73 -4.05
N ASP A 230 26.59 -1.24 -4.89
CA ASP A 230 28.04 -1.15 -4.74
C ASP A 230 28.53 0.11 -5.45
N GLY A 231 28.89 1.13 -4.69
CA GLY A 231 29.32 2.43 -5.22
C GLY A 231 30.68 2.38 -5.92
N GLN A 232 31.58 1.45 -5.57
CA GLN A 232 32.87 1.27 -6.24
C GLN A 232 32.67 0.57 -7.59
N GLY A 233 31.95 -0.54 -7.60
CA GLY A 233 31.63 -1.28 -8.82
C GLY A 233 30.52 -0.65 -9.65
N ARG A 234 29.78 0.32 -9.09
CA ARG A 234 28.60 0.99 -9.71
C ARG A 234 27.60 0.01 -10.26
N ARG A 235 27.23 -0.98 -9.44
CA ARG A 235 26.33 -2.07 -9.80
C ARG A 235 25.50 -2.52 -8.62
N LEU A 236 24.33 -3.10 -8.92
CA LEU A 236 23.52 -3.80 -7.93
C LEU A 236 24.07 -5.18 -7.65
N VAL A 237 24.13 -5.57 -6.38
CA VAL A 237 24.63 -6.87 -5.92
C VAL A 237 23.70 -7.45 -4.84
N SER A 238 23.61 -8.78 -4.81
CA SER A 238 22.97 -9.49 -3.70
C SER A 238 24.05 -10.00 -2.75
N ARG A 239 23.90 -9.75 -1.45
CA ARG A 239 24.87 -10.18 -0.43
C ARG A 239 24.84 -11.69 -0.21
N ASP A 240 23.66 -12.27 -0.18
CA ASP A 240 23.46 -13.70 0.03
C ASP A 240 22.24 -14.25 -0.74
N GLY A 241 22.03 -15.57 -0.65
CA GLY A 241 20.94 -16.23 -1.34
C GLY A 241 19.54 -15.85 -0.84
N LYS A 242 19.41 -15.33 0.37
CA LYS A 242 18.11 -14.90 0.91
C LYS A 242 17.71 -13.55 0.34
N ASP A 243 18.64 -12.63 0.22
CA ASP A 243 18.39 -11.30 -0.31
C ASP A 243 17.93 -11.36 -1.78
N ALA A 244 18.47 -12.32 -2.56
CA ALA A 244 18.05 -12.53 -3.95
C ALA A 244 16.67 -13.17 -4.11
N GLN A 245 16.00 -13.54 -3.03
CA GLN A 245 14.66 -14.12 -3.12
C GLN A 245 13.63 -13.03 -3.39
N SER A 246 12.68 -13.37 -4.24
CA SER A 246 11.43 -12.65 -4.45
C SER A 246 10.37 -13.32 -3.57
N SER A 247 9.95 -12.66 -2.49
CA SER A 247 9.02 -13.25 -1.53
C SER A 247 8.08 -12.18 -0.93
N TYR A 248 8.03 -12.09 0.38
CA TYR A 248 7.07 -11.23 1.08
C TYR A 248 7.30 -9.72 0.89
N ASP A 249 8.53 -9.27 0.65
CA ASP A 249 8.77 -7.88 0.29
C ASP A 249 8.47 -7.64 -1.20
N ALA A 250 9.09 -8.42 -2.07
CA ALA A 250 9.04 -8.23 -3.51
C ALA A 250 7.63 -8.38 -4.11
N ILE A 251 6.73 -9.13 -3.47
CA ILE A 251 5.34 -9.25 -3.93
C ILE A 251 4.64 -7.89 -4.07
N ARG A 252 5.03 -6.92 -3.26
CA ARG A 252 4.50 -5.55 -3.31
C ARG A 252 5.01 -4.77 -4.53
N VAL A 253 6.17 -5.12 -5.09
CA VAL A 253 6.64 -4.50 -6.36
C VAL A 253 5.62 -4.76 -7.48
N TYR A 254 5.15 -5.98 -7.61
CA TYR A 254 4.16 -6.33 -8.64
C TYR A 254 2.81 -5.66 -8.39
N LEU A 255 2.44 -5.50 -7.11
CA LEU A 255 1.25 -4.77 -6.70
C LEU A 255 1.34 -3.29 -7.13
N TRP A 256 2.46 -2.63 -6.79
CA TRP A 256 2.66 -1.21 -7.11
C TRP A 256 2.72 -0.96 -8.61
N VAL A 257 3.50 -1.75 -9.33
CA VAL A 257 3.61 -1.63 -10.80
C VAL A 257 2.25 -1.89 -11.46
N GLY A 258 1.52 -2.88 -11.00
CA GLY A 258 0.17 -3.17 -11.49
C GLY A 258 -0.80 -1.99 -11.33
N MET A 259 -0.70 -1.27 -10.22
CA MET A 259 -1.57 -0.12 -9.91
C MET A 259 -1.21 1.16 -10.66
N MET A 260 -0.05 1.25 -11.31
CA MET A 260 0.31 2.44 -12.08
C MET A 260 -0.72 2.72 -13.19
N PRO A 261 -1.25 3.94 -13.32
CA PRO A 261 -2.13 4.28 -14.43
C PRO A 261 -1.36 4.31 -15.75
N ALA A 262 -2.00 3.96 -16.85
CA ALA A 262 -1.36 3.87 -18.17
C ALA A 262 -0.70 5.18 -18.65
N GLY A 263 -1.23 6.33 -18.21
CA GLY A 263 -0.70 7.65 -18.55
C GLY A 263 0.50 8.10 -17.69
N MET A 264 0.87 7.35 -16.64
CA MET A 264 2.04 7.69 -15.82
C MET A 264 3.33 7.34 -16.56
N THR A 265 4.30 8.22 -16.48
CA THR A 265 5.62 8.00 -17.12
C THR A 265 6.27 6.72 -16.63
N GLY A 266 6.70 5.86 -17.54
CA GLY A 266 7.32 4.57 -17.25
C GLY A 266 6.33 3.43 -16.92
N ALA A 267 5.01 3.69 -16.87
CA ALA A 267 4.04 2.66 -16.49
C ALA A 267 3.97 1.52 -17.53
N VAL A 268 3.97 1.86 -18.81
CA VAL A 268 3.92 0.86 -19.89
C VAL A 268 5.17 -0.01 -19.87
N GLU A 269 6.33 0.60 -19.73
CA GLU A 269 7.64 -0.06 -19.68
C GLU A 269 7.77 -0.97 -18.45
N LEU A 270 7.41 -0.49 -17.25
CA LEU A 270 7.48 -1.27 -16.03
C LEU A 270 6.49 -2.44 -16.04
N LYS A 271 5.26 -2.24 -16.50
CA LYS A 271 4.28 -3.33 -16.65
C LYS A 271 4.77 -4.38 -17.65
N ALA A 272 5.32 -3.97 -18.79
CA ALA A 272 5.89 -4.88 -19.77
C ALA A 272 7.11 -5.63 -19.21
N HIS A 273 7.98 -4.92 -18.44
CA HIS A 273 9.14 -5.52 -17.79
C HIS A 273 8.75 -6.63 -16.80
N PHE A 274 7.72 -6.39 -15.98
CA PHE A 274 7.29 -7.36 -14.96
C PHE A 274 6.23 -8.37 -15.44
N ALA A 275 5.65 -8.21 -16.63
CA ALA A 275 4.65 -9.15 -17.17
C ALA A 275 5.12 -10.63 -17.19
N PRO A 276 6.42 -10.96 -17.45
CA PRO A 276 6.89 -12.34 -17.44
C PRO A 276 6.75 -13.05 -16.09
N ILE A 277 6.59 -12.34 -14.94
CA ILE A 277 6.30 -12.96 -13.64
C ILE A 277 5.03 -13.84 -13.69
N GLY A 278 4.16 -13.58 -14.63
CA GLY A 278 2.95 -14.37 -14.86
C GLY A 278 3.20 -15.83 -15.27
N GLN A 279 4.42 -16.24 -15.64
CA GLN A 279 4.76 -17.63 -15.95
C GLN A 279 4.64 -18.56 -14.71
N TRP A 280 4.79 -18.00 -13.51
CA TRP A 280 4.65 -18.74 -12.26
C TRP A 280 3.22 -18.76 -11.70
N ILE A 281 2.27 -18.09 -12.34
CA ILE A 281 0.86 -18.14 -11.92
C ILE A 281 0.25 -19.44 -12.45
N GLY A 282 -0.16 -20.32 -11.53
CA GLY A 282 -0.87 -21.55 -11.86
C GLY A 282 -2.27 -21.31 -12.41
N ALA A 283 -2.84 -22.32 -13.05
CA ALA A 283 -4.21 -22.27 -13.58
C ALA A 283 -5.28 -21.99 -12.50
N ASP A 284 -5.00 -22.33 -11.26
CA ASP A 284 -5.83 -22.07 -10.07
C ASP A 284 -5.47 -20.75 -9.34
N GLY A 285 -4.62 -19.93 -9.93
CA GLY A 285 -4.17 -18.66 -9.39
C GLY A 285 -3.08 -18.78 -8.31
N ARG A 286 -2.56 -19.97 -8.01
CA ARG A 286 -1.43 -20.12 -7.07
C ARG A 286 -0.19 -19.45 -7.59
N PHE A 287 0.60 -18.91 -6.66
CA PHE A 287 1.89 -18.32 -6.93
C PHE A 287 2.92 -18.88 -5.93
N PRO A 288 4.19 -19.05 -6.29
CA PRO A 288 5.22 -19.53 -5.37
C PRO A 288 5.37 -18.63 -4.14
N GLU A 289 5.75 -19.23 -3.01
CA GLU A 289 6.13 -18.46 -1.82
C GLU A 289 7.43 -17.68 -2.06
N ARG A 290 8.38 -18.31 -2.78
CA ARG A 290 9.70 -17.75 -3.08
C ARG A 290 10.10 -18.06 -4.50
N ILE A 291 10.78 -17.12 -5.14
CA ILE A 291 11.44 -17.30 -6.43
C ILE A 291 12.85 -16.72 -6.30
N ASP A 292 13.88 -17.48 -6.65
CA ASP A 292 15.24 -16.94 -6.73
C ASP A 292 15.32 -15.99 -7.94
N SER A 293 15.61 -14.71 -7.71
CA SER A 293 15.66 -13.69 -8.75
C SER A 293 16.81 -13.89 -9.76
N ARG A 294 17.81 -14.68 -9.40
CA ARG A 294 19.00 -14.92 -10.22
C ARG A 294 18.79 -16.02 -11.29
N ASP A 295 18.06 -17.07 -10.95
CA ASP A 295 17.86 -18.23 -11.83
C ASP A 295 16.39 -18.59 -12.10
N GLY A 296 15.44 -18.04 -11.33
CA GLY A 296 14.00 -18.29 -11.47
C GLY A 296 13.53 -19.56 -10.76
N THR A 297 14.35 -20.19 -9.94
CA THR A 297 13.95 -21.37 -9.15
C THR A 297 12.83 -20.99 -8.18
N ALA A 298 11.66 -21.64 -8.33
CA ALA A 298 10.47 -21.39 -7.52
C ALA A 298 10.33 -22.45 -6.42
N LEU A 299 9.98 -22.01 -5.20
CA LEU A 299 9.82 -22.86 -4.01
C LEU A 299 8.52 -22.53 -3.26
N GLY A 300 7.88 -23.59 -2.79
CA GLY A 300 6.69 -23.49 -1.93
C GLY A 300 5.44 -22.98 -2.67
N VAL A 301 4.39 -22.76 -1.90
CA VAL A 301 3.14 -22.14 -2.37
C VAL A 301 2.86 -20.95 -1.46
N GLY A 302 2.84 -19.77 -2.05
CA GLY A 302 2.57 -18.54 -1.32
C GLY A 302 1.13 -18.45 -0.81
N PRO A 303 0.87 -17.60 0.16
CA PRO A 303 -0.47 -17.35 0.67
C PRO A 303 -1.39 -16.82 -0.45
N ALA A 304 -2.70 -16.99 -0.29
CA ALA A 304 -3.68 -16.51 -1.27
C ALA A 304 -3.61 -14.99 -1.50
N ALA A 305 -3.09 -14.25 -0.52
CA ALA A 305 -2.85 -12.82 -0.62
C ALA A 305 -1.79 -12.43 -1.68
N PHE A 306 -0.86 -13.33 -2.04
CA PHE A 306 0.05 -13.09 -3.17
C PHE A 306 -0.72 -13.02 -4.50
N SER A 307 -1.77 -13.83 -4.63
CA SER A 307 -2.66 -13.74 -5.79
C SER A 307 -3.43 -12.41 -5.82
N ALA A 308 -3.83 -11.91 -4.64
CA ALA A 308 -4.43 -10.58 -4.53
C ALA A 308 -3.43 -9.50 -4.97
N ALA A 309 -2.18 -9.53 -4.50
CA ALA A 309 -1.16 -8.54 -4.86
C ALA A 309 -0.81 -8.54 -6.36
N LEU A 310 -0.89 -9.69 -7.02
CA LEU A 310 -0.64 -9.81 -8.47
C LEU A 310 -1.80 -9.32 -9.34
N LEU A 311 -3.01 -9.26 -8.81
CA LEU A 311 -4.22 -8.96 -9.60
C LEU A 311 -4.13 -7.65 -10.39
N PRO A 312 -3.63 -6.51 -9.85
CA PRO A 312 -3.53 -5.27 -10.62
C PRO A 312 -2.60 -5.36 -11.84
N LEU A 313 -1.58 -6.19 -11.79
CA LEU A 313 -0.65 -6.39 -12.90
C LEU A 313 -1.26 -7.24 -14.02
N PHE A 314 -2.20 -8.14 -13.69
CA PHE A 314 -2.89 -9.04 -14.62
C PHE A 314 -4.40 -8.77 -14.58
N ALA A 315 -4.80 -7.55 -14.95
CA ALA A 315 -6.18 -7.06 -14.79
C ALA A 315 -7.24 -7.88 -15.55
N ASP A 316 -6.86 -8.52 -16.66
CA ASP A 316 -7.78 -9.16 -17.61
C ASP A 316 -7.38 -10.59 -17.99
N GLY A 317 -8.33 -11.33 -18.54
CA GLY A 317 -8.13 -12.69 -19.06
C GLY A 317 -8.21 -13.79 -18.01
N ASP A 318 -7.71 -14.98 -18.38
CA ASP A 318 -7.84 -16.18 -17.53
C ASP A 318 -7.02 -16.09 -16.24
N LYS A 319 -5.83 -15.49 -16.30
CA LYS A 319 -5.00 -15.27 -15.12
C LYS A 319 -5.70 -14.35 -14.11
N ALA A 320 -6.28 -13.26 -14.57
CA ALA A 320 -7.04 -12.35 -13.71
C ALA A 320 -8.19 -13.07 -13.00
N ARG A 321 -8.93 -13.92 -13.73
CA ARG A 321 -10.03 -14.70 -13.17
C ARG A 321 -9.55 -15.67 -12.10
N ALA A 322 -8.47 -16.40 -12.36
CA ALA A 322 -7.88 -17.33 -11.40
C ALA A 322 -7.35 -16.60 -10.15
N LEU A 323 -6.66 -15.46 -10.34
CA LEU A 323 -6.18 -14.61 -9.24
C LEU A 323 -7.33 -14.07 -8.38
N ARG A 324 -8.42 -13.54 -8.99
CA ARG A 324 -9.61 -13.08 -8.26
C ARG A 324 -10.26 -14.19 -7.44
N THR A 325 -10.46 -15.36 -8.05
CA THR A 325 -11.06 -16.51 -7.36
C THR A 325 -10.24 -16.90 -6.13
N ARG A 326 -8.91 -16.94 -6.28
CA ARG A 326 -8.03 -17.29 -5.15
C ARG A 326 -7.96 -16.18 -4.11
N ALA A 327 -7.88 -14.91 -4.52
CA ALA A 327 -7.86 -13.75 -3.62
C ALA A 327 -9.14 -13.64 -2.77
N ALA A 328 -10.30 -14.00 -3.34
CA ALA A 328 -11.56 -14.05 -2.60
C ALA A 328 -11.53 -15.04 -1.42
N GLY A 329 -10.69 -16.09 -1.51
CA GLY A 329 -10.49 -17.09 -0.47
C GLY A 329 -9.51 -16.67 0.64
N VAL A 330 -8.99 -15.45 0.68
CA VAL A 330 -8.13 -14.97 1.77
C VAL A 330 -8.97 -14.84 3.05
N PRO A 331 -8.63 -15.59 4.13
CA PRO A 331 -9.39 -15.54 5.36
C PRO A 331 -9.34 -14.16 6.03
N MET A 332 -10.46 -13.73 6.60
CA MET A 332 -10.53 -12.55 7.47
C MET A 332 -10.35 -13.02 8.92
N GLU A 333 -9.09 -13.14 9.35
CA GLU A 333 -8.68 -13.65 10.67
C GLU A 333 -7.74 -12.64 11.34
N ARG A 334 -7.79 -12.54 12.67
CA ARG A 334 -7.01 -11.54 13.43
C ARG A 334 -5.50 -11.74 13.33
N ASP A 335 -5.05 -12.98 13.20
CA ASP A 335 -3.65 -13.39 13.10
C ASP A 335 -3.12 -13.43 11.66
N ASN A 336 -3.90 -12.89 10.72
CA ASN A 336 -3.55 -12.87 9.30
C ASN A 336 -3.39 -11.42 8.77
N TYR A 337 -2.71 -10.55 9.54
CA TYR A 337 -2.54 -9.14 9.26
C TYR A 337 -2.04 -8.88 7.83
N TYR A 338 -0.89 -9.46 7.47
CA TYR A 338 -0.24 -9.16 6.19
C TYR A 338 -1.10 -9.55 4.97
N SER A 339 -1.75 -10.73 5.03
CA SER A 339 -2.64 -11.17 3.95
C SER A 339 -3.87 -10.26 3.82
N GLN A 340 -4.39 -9.73 4.92
CA GLN A 340 -5.51 -8.80 4.88
C GLN A 340 -5.12 -7.46 4.26
N VAL A 341 -3.93 -6.95 4.58
CA VAL A 341 -3.39 -5.72 3.97
C VAL A 341 -3.28 -5.86 2.45
N LEU A 342 -2.62 -6.91 1.94
CA LEU A 342 -2.52 -7.14 0.50
C LEU A 342 -3.89 -7.29 -0.16
N SER A 343 -4.83 -7.94 0.53
CA SER A 343 -6.20 -8.11 0.02
C SER A 343 -6.99 -6.81 0.00
N LEU A 344 -6.78 -5.91 0.96
CA LEU A 344 -7.40 -4.58 0.99
C LEU A 344 -6.90 -3.71 -0.17
N PHE A 345 -5.60 -3.68 -0.43
CA PHE A 345 -5.05 -2.99 -1.60
C PHE A 345 -5.70 -3.50 -2.91
N SER A 346 -5.71 -4.80 -3.09
CA SER A 346 -6.26 -5.43 -4.28
C SER A 346 -7.77 -5.20 -4.42
N ALA A 347 -8.53 -5.36 -3.34
CA ALA A 347 -9.97 -5.14 -3.33
C ALA A 347 -10.33 -3.67 -3.59
N GLY A 348 -9.59 -2.73 -3.01
CA GLY A 348 -9.74 -1.30 -3.27
C GLY A 348 -9.46 -0.95 -4.74
N TRP A 349 -8.42 -1.58 -5.31
CA TRP A 349 -8.12 -1.43 -6.73
C TRP A 349 -9.21 -2.07 -7.61
N ASP A 350 -9.65 -3.29 -7.35
CA ASP A 350 -10.67 -3.99 -8.16
C ASP A 350 -12.04 -3.30 -8.08
N ALA A 351 -12.37 -2.69 -6.93
CA ALA A 351 -13.56 -1.87 -6.75
C ALA A 351 -13.47 -0.46 -7.39
N GLY A 352 -12.33 -0.07 -7.93
CA GLY A 352 -12.13 1.27 -8.50
C GLY A 352 -11.89 2.38 -7.49
N LEU A 353 -11.84 2.07 -6.20
CA LEU A 353 -11.63 3.06 -5.12
C LEU A 353 -10.17 3.50 -5.01
N LEU A 354 -9.23 2.59 -5.27
CA LEU A 354 -7.80 2.87 -5.27
C LEU A 354 -7.32 3.03 -6.71
N ARG A 355 -7.42 4.25 -7.21
CA ARG A 355 -6.94 4.65 -8.54
C ARG A 355 -6.07 5.88 -8.40
N PHE A 356 -5.09 5.98 -9.26
CA PHE A 356 -4.17 7.12 -9.33
C PHE A 356 -4.27 7.78 -10.70
N ASP A 357 -4.14 9.11 -10.71
CA ASP A 357 -3.93 9.82 -11.96
C ASP A 357 -2.45 9.71 -12.42
N PRO A 358 -2.10 10.20 -13.64
CA PRO A 358 -0.72 10.14 -14.14
C PRO A 358 0.32 10.87 -13.28
N HIS A 359 -0.11 11.75 -12.39
CA HIS A 359 0.73 12.53 -11.47
C HIS A 359 0.76 11.96 -10.04
N GLY A 360 0.18 10.78 -9.84
CA GLY A 360 0.17 10.08 -8.56
C GLY A 360 -0.88 10.58 -7.56
N PHE A 361 -1.78 11.49 -7.95
CA PHE A 361 -2.90 11.87 -7.09
C PHE A 361 -3.93 10.74 -7.02
N LEU A 362 -4.51 10.55 -5.84
CA LEU A 362 -5.60 9.60 -5.66
C LEU A 362 -6.85 10.10 -6.40
N ASP A 363 -7.41 9.27 -7.28
CA ASP A 363 -8.68 9.58 -7.93
C ASP A 363 -9.82 9.46 -6.92
N SER A 364 -10.65 10.51 -6.83
CA SER A 364 -11.65 10.67 -5.77
C SER A 364 -12.96 9.95 -6.07
N GLN A 365 -12.95 8.71 -6.51
CA GLN A 365 -14.18 7.94 -6.61
C GLN A 365 -14.61 7.49 -5.20
N GLN A 366 -15.66 8.13 -4.67
CA GLN A 366 -16.28 7.68 -3.42
C GLN A 366 -17.05 6.38 -3.66
N SER A 367 -16.98 5.46 -2.71
CA SER A 367 -17.84 4.29 -2.73
C SER A 367 -19.32 4.71 -2.65
N PRO A 368 -20.19 4.15 -3.49
CA PRO A 368 -21.61 4.46 -3.43
C PRO A 368 -22.31 3.95 -2.16
N CYS A 369 -21.64 3.09 -1.36
CA CYS A 369 -22.20 2.48 -0.14
C CYS A 369 -21.59 3.01 1.17
N LEU A 370 -20.64 3.95 1.11
CA LEU A 370 -19.99 4.57 2.28
C LEU A 370 -20.50 5.96 2.54
#